data_ae51d8bede6249b11b7be0dedd017ff4
#
_entry.id   ae51d8bede6249b11b7be0dedd017ff4
#
_cell.length_a   1.000
_cell.length_b   1.000
_cell.length_c   1.000
_cell.angle_alpha   90.00
_cell.angle_beta   90.00
_cell.angle_gamma   90.00
#
_symmetry.space_group_name_H-M   'P 1'
#
loop_
_entity.id
_entity.type
_entity.pdbx_description
1 polymer ?
#
loop_
_entity_poly.entity_id
_entity_poly.type
_entity_poly.pdbx_seq_one_letter_code
_entity_poly.pdbx_strand_id
1 'polypeptide(L)'
;VNIRETAGWSAEGAKASAKMAALIAVAQSPEPEPVPTVSYRSQGRLLIIGPIDQAQRVAELLPDLQPTLLSVGAGATGSSQARAHPVVSGRVQALTGWLGAFRLTLERNNPIDLDLCTRCNACIVACPEQAIGLDYQIDLTRCLNHRACVQACGTLAAIDFERRPETETLTFDLVL
;
A
#
# COMPACT_ATOMS: atom_id res chain seq x y z
N VAL A 1 33.39 -33.12 13.82
CA VAL A 1 32.65 -34.00 12.88
C VAL A 1 33.06 -35.43 13.21
N ASN A 2 32.06 -36.32 13.42
CA ASN A 2 32.29 -37.72 13.72
C ASN A 2 32.39 -38.55 12.41
N ILE A 3 33.60 -38.69 11.88
CA ILE A 3 33.87 -39.38 10.62
C ILE A 3 33.68 -40.90 10.78
N ARG A 4 33.97 -41.42 11.98
CA ARG A 4 33.91 -42.87 12.24
C ARG A 4 32.48 -43.38 12.11
N GLU A 5 31.53 -42.79 12.80
CA GLU A 5 30.14 -43.23 12.79
C GLU A 5 29.42 -42.85 11.50
N THR A 6 29.72 -41.63 10.97
CA THR A 6 28.99 -41.11 9.81
C THR A 6 29.42 -41.75 8.49
N ALA A 7 30.64 -42.26 8.40
CA ALA A 7 31.18 -42.83 7.17
C ALA A 7 31.87 -44.18 7.38
N GLY A 8 32.80 -44.32 8.34
CA GLY A 8 33.65 -45.48 8.50
C GLY A 8 32.93 -46.77 8.90
N TRP A 9 31.91 -46.66 9.76
CA TRP A 9 31.10 -47.80 10.25
C TRP A 9 29.84 -48.07 9.43
N SER A 10 29.67 -47.38 8.30
CA SER A 10 28.58 -47.68 7.37
C SER A 10 28.83 -49.02 6.63
N ALA A 11 27.76 -49.63 6.11
CA ALA A 11 27.86 -50.83 5.30
C ALA A 11 28.80 -50.70 4.07
N GLU A 12 29.02 -49.46 3.64
CA GLU A 12 29.91 -49.10 2.53
C GLU A 12 31.22 -48.45 3.00
N GLY A 13 31.61 -48.64 4.25
CA GLY A 13 32.79 -47.99 4.86
C GLY A 13 34.07 -48.14 4.05
N ALA A 14 34.28 -49.29 3.41
CA ALA A 14 35.44 -49.55 2.54
C ALA A 14 35.49 -48.60 1.30
N LYS A 15 34.35 -48.05 0.87
CA LYS A 15 34.22 -47.12 -0.26
C LYS A 15 33.99 -45.67 0.17
N ALA A 16 34.02 -45.41 1.48
CA ALA A 16 33.60 -44.11 2.05
C ALA A 16 34.69 -43.05 2.05
N SER A 17 35.85 -43.24 1.39
CA SER A 17 36.96 -42.28 1.39
C SER A 17 36.56 -40.88 0.93
N ALA A 18 35.79 -40.78 -0.13
CA ALA A 18 35.31 -39.50 -0.64
C ALA A 18 34.37 -38.80 0.37
N LYS A 19 33.49 -39.54 1.03
CA LYS A 19 32.61 -39.06 2.07
C LYS A 19 33.39 -38.57 3.30
N MET A 20 34.41 -39.31 3.70
CA MET A 20 35.30 -38.93 4.80
C MET A 20 36.03 -37.63 4.49
N ALA A 21 36.59 -37.50 3.27
CA ALA A 21 37.26 -36.27 2.82
C ALA A 21 36.28 -35.07 2.83
N ALA A 22 35.08 -35.26 2.34
CA ALA A 22 34.06 -34.21 2.34
C ALA A 22 33.68 -33.78 3.77
N LEU A 23 33.53 -34.73 4.72
CA LEU A 23 33.24 -34.41 6.12
C LEU A 23 34.38 -33.67 6.80
N ILE A 24 35.63 -33.98 6.47
CA ILE A 24 36.81 -33.27 6.96
C ILE A 24 36.82 -31.85 6.38
N ALA A 25 36.57 -31.68 5.09
CA ALA A 25 36.51 -30.38 4.43
C ALA A 25 35.42 -29.49 5.04
N VAL A 26 34.23 -30.05 5.31
CA VAL A 26 33.18 -29.33 6.00
C VAL A 26 33.61 -28.91 7.42
N ALA A 27 34.29 -29.78 8.14
CA ALA A 27 34.79 -29.48 9.50
C ALA A 27 35.87 -28.36 9.50
N GLN A 28 36.58 -28.18 8.40
CA GLN A 28 37.59 -27.15 8.21
C GLN A 28 37.05 -25.87 7.56
N SER A 29 35.79 -25.89 7.09
CA SER A 29 35.15 -24.69 6.56
C SER A 29 35.03 -23.64 7.66
N PRO A 30 35.30 -22.37 7.35
CA PRO A 30 35.06 -21.30 8.30
C PRO A 30 33.59 -21.30 8.71
N GLU A 31 33.34 -21.03 10.00
CA GLU A 31 31.98 -20.91 10.50
C GLU A 31 31.28 -19.74 9.73
N PRO A 32 30.10 -19.98 9.18
CA PRO A 32 29.41 -18.92 8.45
C PRO A 32 29.12 -17.75 9.39
N GLU A 33 29.31 -16.54 8.89
CA GLU A 33 28.94 -15.35 9.64
C GLU A 33 27.46 -15.44 10.05
N PRO A 34 27.12 -15.03 11.29
CA PRO A 34 25.73 -15.01 11.71
C PRO A 34 24.91 -14.12 10.78
N VAL A 35 23.75 -14.60 10.38
CA VAL A 35 22.83 -13.83 9.54
C VAL A 35 22.50 -12.51 10.27
N PRO A 36 22.75 -11.36 9.66
CA PRO A 36 22.43 -10.08 10.28
C PRO A 36 20.92 -10.01 10.53
N THR A 37 20.53 -9.76 11.75
CA THR A 37 19.14 -9.56 12.14
C THR A 37 18.86 -8.07 12.26
N VAL A 38 17.77 -7.63 11.66
CA VAL A 38 17.27 -6.27 11.77
C VAL A 38 15.98 -6.31 12.57
N SER A 39 15.92 -5.55 13.65
CA SER A 39 14.69 -5.36 14.41
C SER A 39 14.00 -4.09 13.94
N TYR A 40 12.72 -4.16 13.67
CA TYR A 40 11.89 -3.00 13.38
C TYR A 40 10.66 -2.98 14.29
N ARG A 41 10.12 -1.78 14.50
CA ARG A 41 8.89 -1.59 15.27
C ARG A 41 7.78 -1.20 14.31
N SER A 42 6.63 -1.83 14.46
CA SER A 42 5.44 -1.51 13.68
C SER A 42 4.28 -1.21 14.63
N GLN A 43 3.49 -0.20 14.28
CA GLN A 43 2.20 0.11 14.91
C GLN A 43 1.04 -0.49 14.10
N GLY A 44 1.35 -1.24 13.05
CA GLY A 44 0.35 -1.85 12.17
C GLY A 44 -0.24 -0.90 11.13
N ARG A 45 0.33 0.30 10.93
CA ARG A 45 -0.14 1.23 9.91
C ARG A 45 0.22 0.72 8.53
N LEU A 46 -0.78 0.32 7.77
CA LEU A 46 -0.63 -0.27 6.44
C LEU A 46 -1.17 0.68 5.37
N LEU A 47 -0.37 0.94 4.35
CA LEU A 47 -0.83 1.59 3.12
C LEU A 47 -1.13 0.53 2.07
N ILE A 48 -2.34 0.54 1.51
CA ILE A 48 -2.73 -0.32 0.39
C ILE A 48 -2.96 0.57 -0.83
N ILE A 49 -2.19 0.31 -1.91
CA ILE A 49 -2.23 1.11 -3.14
C ILE A 49 -2.89 0.29 -4.24
N GLY A 50 -4.00 0.77 -4.77
CA GLY A 50 -4.66 0.06 -5.87
C GLY A 50 -6.05 0.57 -6.19
N PRO A 51 -6.76 -0.11 -7.10
CA PRO A 51 -8.19 0.13 -7.32
C PRO A 51 -8.95 -0.07 -6.00
N ILE A 52 -9.84 0.88 -5.68
CA ILE A 52 -10.47 0.95 -4.35
C ILE A 52 -11.17 -0.34 -3.93
N ASP A 53 -11.86 -1.01 -4.85
CA ASP A 53 -12.60 -2.24 -4.56
C ASP A 53 -11.67 -3.41 -4.20
N GLN A 54 -10.51 -3.49 -4.84
CA GLN A 54 -9.48 -4.50 -4.54
C GLN A 54 -8.79 -4.18 -3.22
N ALA A 55 -8.39 -2.93 -3.02
CA ALA A 55 -7.76 -2.47 -1.80
C ALA A 55 -8.65 -2.70 -0.57
N GLN A 56 -9.96 -2.50 -0.70
CA GLN A 56 -10.91 -2.75 0.37
C GLN A 56 -11.00 -4.24 0.71
N ARG A 57 -11.08 -5.12 -0.29
CA ARG A 57 -11.09 -6.58 -0.05
C ARG A 57 -9.82 -7.06 0.65
N VAL A 58 -8.68 -6.50 0.27
CA VAL A 58 -7.40 -6.83 0.92
C VAL A 58 -7.38 -6.34 2.36
N ALA A 59 -7.89 -5.13 2.63
CA ALA A 59 -7.98 -4.58 3.97
C ALA A 59 -8.83 -5.46 4.91
N GLU A 60 -9.94 -6.02 4.41
CA GLU A 60 -10.82 -6.94 5.15
C GLU A 60 -10.13 -8.25 5.56
N LEU A 61 -9.09 -8.66 4.81
CA LEU A 61 -8.29 -9.86 5.14
C LEU A 61 -7.23 -9.61 6.23
N LEU A 62 -7.03 -8.36 6.63
CA LEU A 62 -5.97 -7.93 7.53
C LEU A 62 -6.53 -7.16 8.75
N PRO A 63 -7.41 -7.80 9.56
CA PRO A 63 -8.14 -7.14 10.63
C PRO A 63 -7.25 -6.62 11.77
N ASP A 64 -6.05 -7.19 11.92
CA ASP A 64 -5.10 -6.81 12.96
C ASP A 64 -4.25 -5.57 12.59
N LEU A 65 -4.39 -5.08 11.36
CA LEU A 65 -3.69 -3.91 10.87
C LEU A 65 -4.61 -2.70 10.75
N GLN A 66 -4.01 -1.52 10.61
CA GLN A 66 -4.71 -0.26 10.40
C GLN A 66 -4.53 0.18 8.93
N PRO A 67 -5.34 -0.37 8.01
CA PRO A 67 -5.18 -0.06 6.61
C PRO A 67 -5.69 1.34 6.27
N THR A 68 -4.89 2.04 5.47
CA THR A 68 -5.26 3.26 4.75
C THR A 68 -5.20 2.93 3.26
N LEU A 69 -6.27 3.22 2.54
CA LEU A 69 -6.38 2.88 1.13
C LEU A 69 -5.98 4.10 0.28
N LEU A 70 -5.06 3.93 -0.64
CA LEU A 70 -4.73 4.92 -1.66
C LEU A 70 -5.34 4.48 -2.98
N SER A 71 -6.37 5.20 -3.41
CA SER A 71 -7.01 4.95 -4.70
C SER A 71 -6.13 5.43 -5.85
N VAL A 72 -5.79 4.52 -6.76
CA VAL A 72 -5.11 4.83 -8.02
C VAL A 72 -5.96 4.36 -9.18
N GLY A 73 -6.19 5.25 -10.16
CA GLY A 73 -7.00 4.99 -11.34
C GLY A 73 -8.32 5.76 -11.37
N ALA A 74 -8.88 5.88 -12.55
CA ALA A 74 -10.14 6.57 -12.78
C ALA A 74 -11.32 5.70 -12.33
N GLY A 75 -12.12 6.21 -11.42
CA GLY A 75 -13.49 5.76 -11.19
C GLY A 75 -13.66 4.49 -10.38
N ALA A 76 -13.76 4.62 -9.08
CA ALA A 76 -14.37 3.58 -8.25
C ALA A 76 -15.88 3.50 -8.57
N THR A 77 -16.27 2.61 -9.48
CA THR A 77 -17.66 2.31 -9.72
C THR A 77 -18.14 1.32 -8.66
N GLY A 78 -19.09 1.72 -7.85
CA GLY A 78 -19.91 0.78 -7.10
C GLY A 78 -19.60 0.56 -5.63
N SER A 79 -18.76 1.33 -4.98
CA SER A 79 -18.53 1.12 -3.56
C SER A 79 -19.60 1.76 -2.66
N SER A 80 -20.00 1.05 -1.62
CA SER A 80 -20.90 1.51 -0.57
C SER A 80 -20.38 2.78 0.11
N GLN A 81 -21.28 3.67 0.53
CA GLN A 81 -20.94 4.91 1.26
C GLN A 81 -20.28 4.62 2.62
N ALA A 82 -20.52 3.45 3.19
CA ALA A 82 -19.93 3.03 4.45
C ALA A 82 -18.58 2.38 4.18
N ARG A 83 -17.51 3.15 4.30
CA ARG A 83 -16.14 2.63 4.24
C ARG A 83 -15.62 2.40 5.64
N ALA A 84 -15.16 1.17 5.89
CA ALA A 84 -14.58 0.78 7.18
C ALA A 84 -13.18 1.38 7.39
N HIS A 85 -12.49 1.77 6.29
CA HIS A 85 -11.09 2.20 6.32
C HIS A 85 -10.91 3.60 5.71
N PRO A 86 -9.95 4.41 6.22
CA PRO A 86 -9.59 5.68 5.63
C PRO A 86 -9.16 5.53 4.18
N VAL A 87 -9.63 6.42 3.33
CA VAL A 87 -9.22 6.48 1.91
C VAL A 87 -8.54 7.82 1.67
N VAL A 88 -7.34 7.75 1.14
CA VAL A 88 -6.61 8.91 0.65
C VAL A 88 -6.55 8.86 -0.87
N SER A 89 -6.50 10.01 -1.49
CA SER A 89 -6.42 10.16 -2.93
C SER A 89 -5.53 11.35 -3.26
N GLY A 90 -4.87 11.24 -4.39
CA GLY A 90 -3.92 12.23 -4.84
C GLY A 90 -2.90 11.63 -5.80
N ARG A 91 -2.05 12.49 -6.33
CA ARG A 91 -0.92 12.05 -7.15
C ARG A 91 0.25 11.70 -6.26
N VAL A 92 0.73 10.45 -6.33
CA VAL A 92 1.94 10.04 -5.64
C VAL A 92 3.14 10.78 -6.26
N GLN A 93 3.81 11.60 -5.45
CA GLN A 93 5.05 12.25 -5.84
C GLN A 93 6.26 11.40 -5.46
N ALA A 94 6.24 10.79 -4.28
CA ALA A 94 7.29 9.91 -3.82
C ALA A 94 6.76 8.90 -2.80
N LEU A 95 7.32 7.70 -2.86
CA LEU A 95 7.18 6.68 -1.83
C LEU A 95 8.59 6.18 -1.49
N THR A 96 9.07 6.48 -0.32
CA THR A 96 10.44 6.21 0.12
C THR A 96 10.44 5.58 1.50
N GLY A 97 11.54 4.91 1.85
CA GLY A 97 11.71 4.32 3.17
C GLY A 97 11.97 2.82 3.13
N TRP A 98 11.69 2.17 4.22
CA TRP A 98 11.91 0.73 4.43
C TRP A 98 10.82 0.16 5.34
N LEU A 99 10.78 -1.14 5.48
CA LEU A 99 9.84 -1.84 6.36
C LEU A 99 9.89 -1.24 7.79
N GLY A 100 8.73 -0.79 8.27
CA GLY A 100 8.58 -0.07 9.54
C GLY A 100 8.67 1.46 9.44
N ALA A 101 9.09 2.04 8.30
CA ALA A 101 9.26 3.49 8.16
C ALA A 101 9.13 3.98 6.71
N PHE A 102 8.00 3.70 6.07
CA PHE A 102 7.68 4.26 4.76
C PHE A 102 7.13 5.68 4.88
N ARG A 103 7.50 6.51 3.92
CA ARG A 103 7.01 7.88 3.77
C ARG A 103 6.40 8.06 2.40
N LEU A 104 5.12 8.36 2.38
CA LEU A 104 4.35 8.67 1.18
C LEU A 104 4.21 10.19 1.07
N THR A 105 4.63 10.75 -0.05
CA THR A 105 4.38 12.16 -0.40
C THR A 105 3.32 12.20 -1.50
N LEU A 106 2.19 12.83 -1.17
CA LEU A 106 1.04 12.99 -2.05
C LEU A 106 0.86 14.45 -2.41
N GLU A 107 0.59 14.72 -3.68
CA GLU A 107 0.03 15.99 -4.13
C GLU A 107 -1.48 15.84 -4.24
N ARG A 108 -2.20 16.63 -3.45
CA ARG A 108 -3.65 16.73 -3.52
C ARG A 108 -4.02 17.87 -4.46
N ASN A 109 -4.53 17.51 -5.60
CA ASN A 109 -5.01 18.47 -6.61
C ASN A 109 -6.49 18.22 -6.94
N ASN A 110 -7.27 17.82 -5.94
CA ASN A 110 -8.69 17.58 -6.11
C ASN A 110 -9.46 18.86 -5.80
N PRO A 111 -10.30 19.35 -6.72
CA PRO A 111 -11.19 20.46 -6.45
C PRO A 111 -12.17 20.22 -5.29
N ILE A 112 -12.44 18.97 -4.94
CA ILE A 112 -13.31 18.62 -3.81
C ILE A 112 -12.49 18.57 -2.52
N ASP A 113 -12.85 19.45 -1.58
CA ASP A 113 -12.35 19.40 -0.22
C ASP A 113 -13.04 18.26 0.55
N LEU A 114 -12.28 17.20 0.85
CA LEU A 114 -12.84 16.03 1.52
C LEU A 114 -13.14 16.23 3.00
N ASP A 115 -12.59 17.29 3.61
CA ASP A 115 -12.85 17.65 5.00
C ASP A 115 -14.17 18.41 5.14
N LEU A 116 -14.53 19.20 4.11
CA LEU A 116 -15.82 19.89 4.02
C LEU A 116 -16.92 19.02 3.40
N CYS A 117 -16.54 18.01 2.60
CA CYS A 117 -17.48 17.20 1.85
C CYS A 117 -18.27 16.23 2.74
N THR A 118 -19.61 16.38 2.76
CA THR A 118 -20.52 15.47 3.48
C THR A 118 -20.81 14.16 2.75
N ARG A 119 -20.24 13.97 1.56
CA ARG A 119 -20.42 12.76 0.74
C ARG A 119 -21.87 12.46 0.36
N CYS A 120 -22.65 13.52 0.13
CA CYS A 120 -24.08 13.42 -0.22
C CYS A 120 -24.37 12.95 -1.65
N ASN A 121 -23.34 12.77 -2.49
CA ASN A 121 -23.40 12.35 -3.90
C ASN A 121 -24.07 13.34 -4.87
N ALA A 122 -24.56 14.50 -4.41
CA ALA A 122 -25.25 15.45 -5.28
C ALA A 122 -24.38 15.90 -6.47
N CYS A 123 -23.08 16.11 -6.26
CA CYS A 123 -22.12 16.47 -7.30
C CYS A 123 -21.92 15.36 -8.33
N ILE A 124 -21.95 14.09 -7.90
CA ILE A 124 -21.81 12.92 -8.80
C ILE A 124 -23.01 12.85 -9.74
N VAL A 125 -24.21 12.97 -9.18
CA VAL A 125 -25.46 12.92 -9.96
C VAL A 125 -25.58 14.13 -10.90
N ALA A 126 -25.12 15.31 -10.47
CA ALA A 126 -25.20 16.52 -11.28
C ALA A 126 -24.16 16.60 -12.41
N CYS A 127 -23.14 15.76 -12.40
CA CYS A 127 -22.07 15.82 -13.41
C CYS A 127 -22.49 15.14 -14.71
N PRO A 128 -22.71 15.87 -15.83
CA PRO A 128 -23.13 15.29 -17.09
C PRO A 128 -22.05 14.38 -17.70
N GLU A 129 -20.77 14.66 -17.45
CA GLU A 129 -19.63 13.89 -17.97
C GLU A 129 -19.27 12.70 -17.08
N GLN A 130 -19.99 12.50 -15.97
CA GLN A 130 -19.66 11.47 -14.99
C GLN A 130 -18.16 11.47 -14.59
N ALA A 131 -17.59 12.68 -14.52
CA ALA A 131 -16.18 12.88 -14.20
C ALA A 131 -15.88 12.82 -12.70
N ILE A 132 -16.87 12.57 -11.85
CA ILE A 132 -16.71 12.50 -10.39
C ILE A 132 -17.01 11.07 -9.94
N GLY A 133 -16.01 10.42 -9.35
CA GLY A 133 -16.14 9.07 -8.83
C GLY A 133 -16.70 9.03 -7.39
N LEU A 134 -17.00 7.83 -6.91
CA LEU A 134 -17.42 7.59 -5.52
C LEU A 134 -16.27 7.77 -4.50
N ASP A 135 -15.07 7.95 -4.98
CA ASP A 135 -13.90 8.39 -4.22
C ASP A 135 -13.87 9.92 -4.02
N TYR A 136 -14.86 10.62 -4.59
CA TYR A 136 -14.97 12.08 -4.58
C TYR A 136 -13.76 12.77 -5.22
N GLN A 137 -13.17 12.13 -6.22
CA GLN A 137 -12.17 12.73 -7.08
C GLN A 137 -12.80 13.19 -8.38
N ILE A 138 -12.35 14.36 -8.87
CA ILE A 138 -12.73 14.85 -10.18
C ILE A 138 -11.66 14.42 -11.19
N ASP A 139 -12.05 13.60 -12.15
CA ASP A 139 -11.20 13.34 -13.31
C ASP A 139 -11.14 14.56 -14.21
N LEU A 140 -10.08 15.34 -14.08
CA LEU A 140 -9.89 16.57 -14.83
C LEU A 140 -9.70 16.33 -16.33
N THR A 141 -9.40 15.11 -16.76
CA THR A 141 -9.30 14.78 -18.19
C THR A 141 -10.67 14.59 -18.84
N ARG A 142 -11.67 14.18 -18.06
CA ARG A 142 -13.07 14.02 -18.49
C ARG A 142 -13.91 15.26 -18.22
N CYS A 143 -13.49 16.10 -17.29
CA CYS A 143 -14.25 17.26 -16.86
C CYS A 143 -14.26 18.36 -17.92
N LEU A 144 -15.42 18.68 -18.46
CA LEU A 144 -15.61 19.80 -19.41
C LEU A 144 -15.96 21.12 -18.71
N ASN A 145 -15.74 21.21 -17.40
CA ASN A 145 -15.89 22.44 -16.62
C ASN A 145 -17.30 23.07 -16.61
N HIS A 146 -18.34 22.26 -16.67
CA HIS A 146 -19.74 22.73 -16.62
C HIS A 146 -20.12 23.37 -15.28
N ARG A 147 -19.36 23.14 -14.22
CA ARG A 147 -19.60 23.66 -12.86
C ARG A 147 -20.96 23.25 -12.24
N ALA A 148 -21.68 22.30 -12.83
CA ALA A 148 -22.92 21.77 -12.28
C ALA A 148 -22.73 21.15 -10.89
N CYS A 149 -21.58 20.51 -10.65
CA CYS A 149 -21.19 19.98 -9.36
C CYS A 149 -21.05 21.05 -8.26
N VAL A 150 -20.53 22.23 -8.61
CA VAL A 150 -20.40 23.37 -7.68
C VAL A 150 -21.79 23.86 -7.27
N GLN A 151 -22.71 24.00 -8.23
CA GLN A 151 -24.09 24.40 -7.95
C GLN A 151 -24.82 23.36 -7.09
N ALA A 152 -24.62 22.05 -7.38
CA ALA A 152 -25.22 20.97 -6.61
C ALA A 152 -24.66 20.87 -5.18
N CYS A 153 -23.38 21.24 -4.96
CA CYS A 153 -22.78 21.30 -3.63
C CYS A 153 -23.38 22.41 -2.77
N GLY A 154 -23.85 23.49 -3.40
CA GLY A 154 -24.58 24.56 -2.74
C GLY A 154 -23.78 25.27 -1.65
N THR A 155 -24.43 25.48 -0.49
CA THR A 155 -23.89 26.25 0.63
C THR A 155 -22.67 25.62 1.32
N LEU A 156 -22.43 24.31 1.12
CA LEU A 156 -21.25 23.65 1.69
C LEU A 156 -19.95 24.14 1.05
N ALA A 157 -20.03 24.62 -0.20
CA ALA A 157 -18.88 25.13 -0.97
C ALA A 157 -17.63 24.23 -0.92
N ALA A 158 -17.85 22.91 -0.81
CA ALA A 158 -16.76 21.94 -0.73
C ALA A 158 -16.05 21.70 -2.07
N ILE A 159 -16.48 22.37 -3.15
CA ILE A 159 -15.89 22.22 -4.49
C ILE A 159 -15.34 23.56 -4.97
N ASP A 160 -14.02 23.65 -5.01
CA ASP A 160 -13.29 24.81 -5.48
C ASP A 160 -12.24 24.39 -6.53
N PHE A 161 -12.43 24.81 -7.77
CA PHE A 161 -11.49 24.53 -8.87
C PHE A 161 -10.27 25.47 -8.87
N GLU A 162 -10.27 26.50 -8.04
CA GLU A 162 -9.15 27.42 -7.88
C GLU A 162 -8.27 27.02 -6.69
N ARG A 163 -8.64 25.94 -5.97
CA ARG A 163 -7.86 25.41 -4.87
C ARG A 163 -6.45 25.07 -5.35
N ARG A 164 -5.46 25.53 -4.61
CA ARG A 164 -4.05 25.23 -4.91
C ARG A 164 -3.72 23.80 -4.53
N PRO A 165 -2.86 23.14 -5.32
CA PRO A 165 -2.34 21.83 -4.94
C PRO A 165 -1.65 21.89 -3.58
N GLU A 166 -1.96 20.95 -2.72
CA GLU A 166 -1.33 20.79 -1.41
C GLU A 166 -0.48 19.51 -1.41
N THR A 167 0.71 19.61 -0.83
CA THR A 167 1.57 18.44 -0.64
C THR A 167 1.42 17.94 0.79
N GLU A 168 1.02 16.69 0.94
CA GLU A 168 0.90 16.02 2.22
C GLU A 168 1.92 14.88 2.32
N THR A 169 2.49 14.70 3.51
CA THR A 169 3.38 13.59 3.80
C THR A 169 2.78 12.70 4.88
N LEU A 170 2.56 11.44 4.54
CA LEU A 170 2.02 10.41 5.43
C LEU A 170 3.11 9.35 5.71
N THR A 171 3.05 8.74 6.88
CA THR A 171 4.01 7.71 7.29
C THR A 171 3.28 6.40 7.57
N PHE A 172 3.88 5.30 7.09
CA PHE A 172 3.34 3.95 7.22
C PHE A 172 4.43 2.98 7.63
N ASP A 173 4.03 1.89 8.28
CA ASP A 173 4.96 0.83 8.67
C ASP A 173 5.09 -0.21 7.56
N LEU A 174 4.01 -0.41 6.81
CA LEU A 174 3.86 -1.40 5.74
C LEU A 174 3.25 -0.76 4.50
N VAL A 175 3.59 -1.28 3.32
CA VAL A 175 3.01 -0.90 2.02
C VAL A 175 2.71 -2.16 1.22
N LEU A 176 1.52 -2.21 0.62
CA LEU A 176 1.03 -3.30 -0.21
C LEU A 176 0.47 -2.79 -1.54
#